data_a5182eef422fc933414a8dc5a53f5c9e
#
_entry.id   a5182eef422fc933414a8dc5a53f5c9e
#
_cell.length_a   1.000
_cell.length_b   1.000
_cell.length_c   1.000
_cell.angle_alpha   90.00
_cell.angle_beta   90.00
_cell.angle_gamma   90.00
#
_symmetry.space_group_name_H-M   'P 1'
#
loop_
_entity.id
_entity.type
_entity.pdbx_description
1 polymer ?
#
loop_
_entity_poly.entity_id
_entity_poly.type
_entity_poly.pdbx_seq_one_letter_code
_entity_poly.pdbx_strand_id
1 'polypeptide(L)'
;ICSSVQDSELRVGIKEVKHGTFSRWANNEVKVGDKLGILPPAGHFFVDLDPKAERHFVGVAAGSGITPILSILKTTLETESASHFTLIYGNKSTDTIMFLEDIAALKNRYPQRLQVFHILSREIQSAQLLHGRIDAQKIDHFLDILIDAKEIDAVFLCGPLEMVMSARSAFLRAGVEKKHVHSEFFGAPDDLKKIDQETKTPISPTEQQHISKVLVMIDGKGTQLNLARGGETVL
;
A
#
# COMPACT_ATOMS: atom_id res chain seq x y z
N ILE A 1 9.60 1.76 -2.44
CA ILE A 1 9.90 2.69 -3.54
C ILE A 1 8.83 3.77 -3.54
N CYS A 2 9.23 5.05 -3.78
CA CYS A 2 8.31 6.19 -3.86
C CYS A 2 8.53 7.06 -5.11
N SER A 3 9.52 6.72 -5.95
CA SER A 3 9.71 7.31 -7.28
C SER A 3 8.75 6.73 -8.31
N SER A 4 8.40 7.49 -9.34
CA SER A 4 7.69 6.97 -10.51
C SER A 4 8.65 6.21 -11.43
N VAL A 5 8.12 5.46 -12.38
CA VAL A 5 8.93 4.79 -13.41
C VAL A 5 9.58 5.78 -14.38
N GLN A 6 9.12 7.04 -14.40
CA GLN A 6 9.65 8.11 -15.23
C GLN A 6 10.68 8.99 -14.51
N ASP A 7 10.81 8.84 -13.18
CA ASP A 7 11.84 9.54 -12.41
C ASP A 7 13.24 9.03 -12.81
N SER A 8 14.21 9.94 -12.95
CA SER A 8 15.60 9.58 -13.26
C SER A 8 16.35 8.93 -12.10
N GLU A 9 15.78 8.96 -10.89
CA GLU A 9 16.37 8.46 -9.65
C GLU A 9 15.43 7.50 -8.95
N LEU A 10 15.98 6.38 -8.47
CA LEU A 10 15.25 5.49 -7.58
C LEU A 10 15.22 6.08 -6.17
N ARG A 11 14.02 6.34 -5.66
CA ARG A 11 13.82 6.83 -4.29
C ARG A 11 13.08 5.82 -3.44
N VAL A 12 13.55 5.68 -2.20
CA VAL A 12 12.89 4.87 -1.18
C VAL A 12 12.56 5.75 0.03
N GLY A 13 11.36 5.60 0.58
CA GLY A 13 10.97 6.26 1.81
C GLY A 13 11.09 5.29 2.98
N ILE A 14 11.85 5.66 4.02
CA ILE A 14 12.05 4.84 5.21
C ILE A 14 11.61 5.63 6.43
N LYS A 15 10.51 5.21 7.04
CA LYS A 15 10.04 5.78 8.31
C LYS A 15 10.73 5.09 9.47
N GLU A 16 11.28 5.88 10.40
CA GLU A 16 11.87 5.30 11.61
C GLU A 16 10.80 4.61 12.47
N VAL A 17 11.07 3.36 12.82
CA VAL A 17 10.26 2.56 13.74
C VAL A 17 10.97 2.49 15.08
N LYS A 18 10.26 2.77 16.17
CA LYS A 18 10.79 2.67 17.52
C LYS A 18 11.35 1.25 17.76
N HIS A 19 12.62 1.15 18.12
CA HIS A 19 13.38 -0.10 18.28
C HIS A 19 13.61 -0.90 16.98
N GLY A 20 13.31 -0.33 15.79
CA GLY A 20 13.65 -0.95 14.51
C GLY A 20 15.16 -0.90 14.25
N THR A 21 15.77 -2.01 13.86
CA THR A 21 17.21 -2.07 13.57
C THR A 21 17.53 -1.34 12.27
N PHE A 22 16.92 -1.77 11.16
CA PHE A 22 17.20 -1.20 9.85
C PHE A 22 16.73 0.25 9.70
N SER A 23 15.49 0.55 10.12
CA SER A 23 14.94 1.90 9.93
C SER A 23 15.68 2.96 10.74
N ARG A 24 16.18 2.62 11.93
CA ARG A 24 17.02 3.53 12.72
C ARG A 24 18.39 3.72 12.09
N TRP A 25 19.03 2.63 11.68
CA TRP A 25 20.32 2.71 10.99
C TRP A 25 20.20 3.57 9.73
N ALA A 26 19.18 3.32 8.89
CA ALA A 26 18.98 4.07 7.65
C ALA A 26 18.74 5.57 7.86
N ASN A 27 18.03 5.96 8.95
CA ASN A 27 17.75 7.37 9.22
C ASN A 27 18.88 8.10 9.97
N ASN A 28 19.73 7.38 10.74
CA ASN A 28 20.70 8.03 11.63
C ASN A 28 22.16 7.85 11.18
N GLU A 29 22.48 6.80 10.42
CA GLU A 29 23.86 6.44 10.11
C GLU A 29 24.19 6.56 8.61
N VAL A 30 23.25 6.28 7.71
CA VAL A 30 23.46 6.36 6.25
C VAL A 30 23.68 7.82 5.82
N LYS A 31 24.73 8.05 5.04
CA LYS A 31 25.14 9.38 4.56
C LYS A 31 25.20 9.41 3.04
N VAL A 32 25.13 10.61 2.49
CA VAL A 32 25.35 10.86 1.05
C VAL A 32 26.76 10.36 0.66
N GLY A 33 26.81 9.52 -0.36
CA GLY A 33 28.03 8.88 -0.85
C GLY A 33 28.23 7.44 -0.36
N ASP A 34 27.45 6.96 0.60
CA ASP A 34 27.49 5.57 1.04
C ASP A 34 27.00 4.63 -0.07
N LYS A 35 27.63 3.47 -0.16
CA LYS A 35 27.25 2.41 -1.11
C LYS A 35 26.45 1.35 -0.39
N LEU A 36 25.22 1.15 -0.83
CA LEU A 36 24.32 0.14 -0.28
C LEU A 36 24.14 -1.00 -1.30
N GLY A 37 24.27 -2.25 -0.82
CA GLY A 37 23.86 -3.42 -1.58
C GLY A 37 22.33 -3.53 -1.55
N ILE A 38 21.70 -3.56 -2.72
CA ILE A 38 20.24 -3.72 -2.85
C ILE A 38 19.92 -4.89 -3.77
N LEU A 39 18.78 -5.53 -3.51
CA LEU A 39 18.19 -6.47 -4.47
C LEU A 39 17.37 -5.70 -5.51
N PRO A 40 17.24 -6.23 -6.74
CA PRO A 40 16.33 -5.66 -7.72
C PRO A 40 14.92 -5.56 -7.14
N PRO A 41 14.15 -4.52 -7.52
CA PRO A 41 12.73 -4.43 -7.14
C PRO A 41 11.97 -5.66 -7.59
N ALA A 42 11.13 -6.20 -6.70
CA ALA A 42 10.29 -7.35 -6.96
C ALA A 42 8.89 -7.13 -6.38
N GLY A 43 7.88 -7.86 -6.87
CA GLY A 43 6.52 -7.79 -6.40
C GLY A 43 5.51 -7.54 -7.52
N HIS A 44 4.21 -7.51 -7.14
CA HIS A 44 3.08 -7.38 -8.08
C HIS A 44 2.10 -6.28 -7.65
N PHE A 45 2.54 -5.34 -6.82
CA PHE A 45 1.71 -4.23 -6.34
C PHE A 45 1.69 -3.09 -7.35
N PHE A 46 1.16 -3.38 -8.54
CA PHE A 46 0.99 -2.45 -9.65
C PHE A 46 -0.07 -2.97 -10.63
N VAL A 47 -0.45 -2.15 -11.60
CA VAL A 47 -1.22 -2.54 -12.78
C VAL A 47 -0.50 -2.03 -14.03
N ASP A 48 -0.72 -2.70 -15.16
CA ASP A 48 -0.22 -2.23 -16.43
C ASP A 48 -0.98 -0.97 -16.86
N LEU A 49 -0.24 0.06 -17.25
CA LEU A 49 -0.79 1.35 -17.67
C LEU A 49 -0.88 1.43 -19.20
N ASP A 50 -1.98 2.02 -19.67
CA ASP A 50 -2.20 2.34 -21.08
C ASP A 50 -2.33 3.88 -21.24
N PRO A 51 -1.43 4.55 -21.98
CA PRO A 51 -1.50 6.00 -22.18
C PRO A 51 -2.82 6.51 -22.77
N LYS A 52 -3.63 5.64 -23.35
CA LYS A 52 -4.94 5.97 -23.96
C LYS A 52 -6.11 5.69 -23.03
N ALA A 53 -5.86 5.05 -21.89
CA ALA A 53 -6.92 4.72 -20.93
C ALA A 53 -7.45 5.95 -20.21
N GLU A 54 -8.71 5.88 -19.83
CA GLU A 54 -9.40 6.78 -18.93
C GLU A 54 -9.93 5.93 -17.78
N ARG A 55 -9.24 5.98 -16.64
CA ARG A 55 -9.49 5.11 -15.48
C ARG A 55 -9.55 5.91 -14.18
N HIS A 56 -10.27 5.38 -13.21
CA HIS A 56 -10.28 5.92 -11.87
C HIS A 56 -9.57 4.98 -10.90
N PHE A 57 -8.46 5.45 -10.35
CA PHE A 57 -7.66 4.75 -9.35
C PHE A 57 -7.92 5.29 -7.95
N VAL A 58 -8.01 4.41 -6.97
CA VAL A 58 -8.13 4.78 -5.56
C VAL A 58 -6.95 4.24 -4.77
N GLY A 59 -6.22 5.10 -4.09
CA GLY A 59 -5.15 4.75 -3.17
C GLY A 59 -5.56 4.99 -1.72
N VAL A 60 -5.44 3.97 -0.86
CA VAL A 60 -5.63 4.12 0.58
C VAL A 60 -4.34 3.79 1.28
N ALA A 61 -3.75 4.78 1.93
CA ALA A 61 -2.47 4.66 2.62
C ALA A 61 -2.57 5.05 4.09
N ALA A 62 -1.70 4.48 4.94
CA ALA A 62 -1.47 5.02 6.27
C ALA A 62 0.02 5.01 6.62
N GLY A 63 0.51 6.14 7.14
CA GLY A 63 1.91 6.33 7.52
C GLY A 63 2.86 6.03 6.36
N SER A 64 3.81 5.10 6.56
CA SER A 64 4.79 4.71 5.52
C SER A 64 4.20 3.92 4.35
N GLY A 65 2.99 3.38 4.46
CA GLY A 65 2.28 2.77 3.33
C GLY A 65 2.03 3.71 2.16
N ILE A 66 2.26 5.02 2.34
CA ILE A 66 2.24 5.99 1.25
C ILE A 66 3.34 5.74 0.20
N THR A 67 4.45 5.10 0.55
CA THR A 67 5.60 4.97 -0.37
C THR A 67 5.24 4.28 -1.69
N PRO A 68 4.68 3.06 -1.72
CA PRO A 68 4.29 2.44 -2.98
C PRO A 68 3.08 3.13 -3.62
N ILE A 69 2.15 3.64 -2.82
CA ILE A 69 0.99 4.37 -3.34
C ILE A 69 1.43 5.65 -4.08
N LEU A 70 2.42 6.38 -3.54
CA LEU A 70 2.96 7.58 -4.20
C LEU A 70 3.64 7.25 -5.53
N SER A 71 4.40 6.15 -5.58
CA SER A 71 5.00 5.64 -6.82
C SER A 71 3.95 5.35 -7.89
N ILE A 72 2.90 4.61 -7.52
CA ILE A 72 1.79 4.26 -8.42
C ILE A 72 1.04 5.52 -8.88
N LEU A 73 0.69 6.41 -7.94
CA LEU A 73 -0.01 7.66 -8.21
C LEU A 73 0.75 8.54 -9.21
N LYS A 74 2.05 8.76 -8.98
CA LYS A 74 2.90 9.53 -9.89
C LYS A 74 2.94 8.88 -11.27
N THR A 75 3.26 7.58 -11.33
CA THR A 75 3.36 6.83 -12.58
C THR A 75 2.05 6.88 -13.36
N THR A 76 0.90 6.71 -12.69
CA THR A 76 -0.42 6.77 -13.32
C THR A 76 -0.69 8.14 -13.92
N LEU A 77 -0.53 9.22 -13.13
CA LEU A 77 -0.82 10.58 -13.61
C LEU A 77 0.12 11.05 -14.71
N GLU A 78 1.35 10.53 -14.75
CA GLU A 78 2.35 10.82 -15.77
C GLU A 78 2.12 10.02 -17.06
N THR A 79 1.60 8.79 -16.96
CA THR A 79 1.42 7.89 -18.10
C THR A 79 0.06 8.04 -18.74
N GLU A 80 -1.02 8.09 -17.95
CA GLU A 80 -2.41 8.13 -18.43
C GLU A 80 -3.00 9.53 -18.29
N SER A 81 -3.03 10.28 -19.39
CA SER A 81 -3.42 11.70 -19.37
C SER A 81 -4.89 11.96 -19.06
N ALA A 82 -5.78 10.96 -19.27
CA ALA A 82 -7.22 11.06 -18.99
C ALA A 82 -7.62 10.45 -17.64
N SER A 83 -6.75 9.64 -17.01
CA SER A 83 -7.07 8.94 -15.77
C SER A 83 -7.02 9.85 -14.54
N HIS A 84 -7.83 9.49 -13.53
CA HIS A 84 -7.98 10.19 -12.27
C HIS A 84 -7.46 9.32 -11.11
N PHE A 85 -6.99 9.98 -10.06
CA PHE A 85 -6.52 9.30 -8.85
C PHE A 85 -7.12 9.95 -7.60
N THR A 86 -7.72 9.13 -6.74
CA THR A 86 -8.21 9.57 -5.42
C THR A 86 -7.30 8.95 -4.34
N LEU A 87 -6.65 9.79 -3.54
CA LEU A 87 -5.79 9.40 -2.43
C LEU A 87 -6.48 9.66 -1.09
N ILE A 88 -6.70 8.60 -0.31
CA ILE A 88 -7.15 8.66 1.09
C ILE A 88 -5.94 8.31 1.97
N TYR A 89 -5.39 9.28 2.70
CA TYR A 89 -4.13 9.12 3.40
C TYR A 89 -4.23 9.41 4.90
N GLY A 90 -4.11 8.35 5.70
CA GLY A 90 -4.20 8.37 7.15
C GLY A 90 -2.86 8.64 7.84
N ASN A 91 -2.85 9.58 8.79
CA ASN A 91 -1.71 9.91 9.65
C ASN A 91 -2.19 10.24 11.07
N LYS A 92 -1.25 10.48 11.99
CA LYS A 92 -1.58 10.92 13.35
C LYS A 92 -1.94 12.40 13.38
N SER A 93 -1.11 13.22 12.78
CA SER A 93 -1.16 14.67 12.73
C SER A 93 -0.45 15.18 11.48
N THR A 94 -0.60 16.43 11.14
CA THR A 94 -0.02 17.06 9.93
C THR A 94 1.50 16.92 9.88
N ASP A 95 2.19 17.09 10.99
CA ASP A 95 3.65 16.97 11.11
C ASP A 95 4.19 15.54 10.88
N THR A 96 3.31 14.54 10.94
CA THR A 96 3.67 13.13 10.69
C THR A 96 3.43 12.66 9.26
N ILE A 97 2.90 13.52 8.40
CA ILE A 97 2.61 13.20 7.00
C ILE A 97 3.92 13.11 6.20
N MET A 98 4.26 11.90 5.73
CA MET A 98 5.38 11.72 4.81
C MET A 98 4.99 12.27 3.42
N PHE A 99 5.94 12.94 2.76
CA PHE A 99 5.76 13.49 1.41
C PHE A 99 4.62 14.52 1.28
N LEU A 100 4.31 15.27 2.35
CA LEU A 100 3.23 16.26 2.34
C LEU A 100 3.40 17.26 1.20
N GLU A 101 4.62 17.83 1.05
CA GLU A 101 4.92 18.82 0.01
C GLU A 101 4.92 18.20 -1.39
N ASP A 102 5.45 16.97 -1.56
CA ASP A 102 5.41 16.26 -2.84
C ASP A 102 3.97 16.00 -3.29
N ILE A 103 3.09 15.56 -2.37
CA ILE A 103 1.67 15.33 -2.64
C ILE A 103 0.97 16.64 -2.99
N ALA A 104 1.25 17.72 -2.27
CA ALA A 104 0.70 19.04 -2.55
C ALA A 104 1.15 19.56 -3.92
N ALA A 105 2.42 19.39 -4.28
CA ALA A 105 2.96 19.73 -5.59
C ALA A 105 2.28 18.92 -6.72
N LEU A 106 2.05 17.62 -6.51
CA LEU A 106 1.30 16.78 -7.45
C LEU A 106 -0.16 17.24 -7.59
N LYS A 107 -0.83 17.59 -6.48
CA LYS A 107 -2.19 18.15 -6.52
C LYS A 107 -2.24 19.45 -7.30
N ASN A 108 -1.25 20.32 -7.15
CA ASN A 108 -1.15 21.56 -7.90
C ASN A 108 -0.89 21.31 -9.40
N ARG A 109 -0.09 20.28 -9.72
CA ARG A 109 0.22 19.91 -11.12
C ARG A 109 -0.99 19.26 -11.81
N TYR A 110 -1.80 18.49 -11.05
CA TYR A 110 -2.93 17.73 -11.59
C TYR A 110 -4.25 18.07 -10.87
N PRO A 111 -4.69 19.35 -10.83
CA PRO A 111 -5.80 19.79 -9.97
C PRO A 111 -7.13 19.14 -10.29
N GLN A 112 -7.35 18.75 -11.55
CA GLN A 112 -8.59 18.09 -12.00
C GLN A 112 -8.54 16.56 -11.89
N ARG A 113 -7.33 15.98 -11.84
CA ARG A 113 -7.14 14.53 -11.93
C ARG A 113 -6.67 13.87 -10.64
N LEU A 114 -6.23 14.66 -9.65
CA LEU A 114 -5.81 14.16 -8.34
C LEU A 114 -6.71 14.73 -7.25
N GLN A 115 -7.36 13.87 -6.50
CA GLN A 115 -8.03 14.21 -5.25
C GLN A 115 -7.23 13.66 -4.07
N VAL A 116 -7.06 14.45 -3.01
CA VAL A 116 -6.29 14.06 -1.82
C VAL A 116 -7.11 14.35 -0.56
N PHE A 117 -7.28 13.33 0.27
CA PHE A 117 -7.95 13.40 1.56
C PHE A 117 -7.00 12.97 2.66
N HIS A 118 -6.55 13.91 3.48
CA HIS A 118 -5.74 13.62 4.67
C HIS A 118 -6.67 13.31 5.85
N ILE A 119 -6.53 12.10 6.41
CA ILE A 119 -7.29 11.65 7.59
C ILE A 119 -6.36 11.71 8.79
N LEU A 120 -6.69 12.54 9.80
CA LEU A 120 -5.83 12.76 10.97
C LEU A 120 -6.46 12.20 12.24
N SER A 121 -5.76 11.28 12.90
CA SER A 121 -6.33 10.57 14.06
C SER A 121 -6.10 11.26 15.40
N ARG A 122 -5.19 12.23 15.46
CA ARG A 122 -4.83 12.97 16.69
C ARG A 122 -4.90 14.49 16.55
N GLU A 123 -5.43 14.96 15.44
CA GLU A 123 -5.59 16.36 15.12
C GLU A 123 -7.03 16.61 14.70
N ILE A 124 -7.69 17.61 15.31
CA ILE A 124 -9.09 17.93 15.03
C ILE A 124 -9.20 18.49 13.62
N GLN A 125 -10.13 17.95 12.85
CA GLN A 125 -10.43 18.39 11.50
C GLN A 125 -11.81 19.04 11.45
N SER A 126 -12.01 19.99 10.54
CA SER A 126 -13.30 20.68 10.36
C SER A 126 -14.42 19.74 9.87
N ALA A 127 -14.05 18.71 9.09
CA ALA A 127 -14.96 17.68 8.62
C ALA A 127 -14.76 16.38 9.40
N GLN A 128 -15.84 15.82 9.95
CA GLN A 128 -15.85 14.56 10.69
C GLN A 128 -15.25 13.40 9.85
N LEU A 129 -15.50 13.42 8.55
CA LEU A 129 -14.96 12.42 7.61
C LEU A 129 -13.42 12.38 7.61
N LEU A 130 -12.76 13.52 7.83
CA LEU A 130 -11.30 13.65 7.81
C LEU A 130 -10.65 13.44 9.20
N HIS A 131 -11.45 13.19 10.25
CA HIS A 131 -10.94 12.92 11.59
C HIS A 131 -10.99 11.44 11.94
N GLY A 132 -9.98 10.96 12.70
CA GLY A 132 -9.92 9.59 13.21
C GLY A 132 -9.03 8.65 12.39
N ARG A 133 -9.29 7.35 12.48
CA ARG A 133 -8.59 6.32 11.72
C ARG A 133 -9.38 5.95 10.47
N ILE A 134 -8.68 5.42 9.47
CA ILE A 134 -9.32 4.79 8.32
C ILE A 134 -9.77 3.39 8.75
N ASP A 135 -11.08 3.18 8.74
CA ASP A 135 -11.76 1.91 8.97
C ASP A 135 -12.81 1.66 7.87
N ALA A 136 -13.53 0.54 7.97
CA ALA A 136 -14.52 0.17 6.97
C ALA A 136 -15.64 1.21 6.85
N GLN A 137 -16.14 1.74 7.99
CA GLN A 137 -17.21 2.73 7.99
C GLN A 137 -16.78 4.03 7.30
N LYS A 138 -15.53 4.45 7.50
CA LYS A 138 -15.00 5.64 6.85
C LYS A 138 -14.89 5.43 5.33
N ILE A 139 -14.43 4.27 4.88
CA ILE A 139 -14.42 3.94 3.44
C ILE A 139 -15.84 3.90 2.88
N ASP A 140 -16.81 3.30 3.58
CA ASP A 140 -18.20 3.28 3.16
C ASP A 140 -18.72 4.73 2.96
N HIS A 141 -18.41 5.67 3.89
CA HIS A 141 -18.78 7.08 3.74
C HIS A 141 -18.11 7.77 2.53
N PHE A 142 -16.84 7.43 2.21
CA PHE A 142 -16.20 7.94 0.99
C PHE A 142 -16.91 7.44 -0.27
N LEU A 143 -17.29 6.16 -0.29
CA LEU A 143 -18.00 5.53 -1.40
C LEU A 143 -19.43 6.06 -1.55
N ASP A 144 -20.10 6.41 -0.45
CA ASP A 144 -21.47 6.95 -0.48
C ASP A 144 -21.53 8.41 -0.98
N ILE A 145 -20.47 9.20 -0.73
CA ILE A 145 -20.55 10.66 -0.91
C ILE A 145 -19.63 11.16 -2.03
N LEU A 146 -18.46 10.56 -2.22
CA LEU A 146 -17.37 11.15 -3.01
C LEU A 146 -16.86 10.26 -4.14
N ILE A 147 -17.03 8.94 -4.06
CA ILE A 147 -16.43 7.99 -4.99
C ILE A 147 -17.50 6.98 -5.44
N ASP A 148 -17.85 6.98 -6.72
CA ASP A 148 -18.71 5.91 -7.24
C ASP A 148 -17.90 4.61 -7.38
N ALA A 149 -18.30 3.59 -6.63
CA ALA A 149 -17.64 2.27 -6.65
C ALA A 149 -17.64 1.61 -8.04
N LYS A 150 -18.61 1.96 -8.90
CA LYS A 150 -18.74 1.42 -10.27
C LYS A 150 -17.71 2.02 -11.24
N GLU A 151 -17.19 3.20 -10.91
CA GLU A 151 -16.19 3.89 -11.73
C GLU A 151 -14.75 3.53 -11.33
N ILE A 152 -14.57 2.68 -10.31
CA ILE A 152 -13.24 2.31 -9.82
C ILE A 152 -12.67 1.19 -10.69
N ASP A 153 -11.56 1.48 -11.35
CA ASP A 153 -10.80 0.50 -12.15
C ASP A 153 -9.77 -0.27 -11.31
N ALA A 154 -9.14 0.39 -10.34
CA ALA A 154 -8.26 -0.29 -9.39
C ALA A 154 -8.15 0.44 -8.05
N VAL A 155 -8.02 -0.36 -6.99
CA VAL A 155 -7.79 0.10 -5.61
C VAL A 155 -6.44 -0.42 -5.13
N PHE A 156 -5.63 0.46 -4.54
CA PHE A 156 -4.35 0.13 -3.93
C PHE A 156 -4.38 0.43 -2.43
N LEU A 157 -4.17 -0.58 -1.62
CA LEU A 157 -4.23 -0.49 -0.16
C LEU A 157 -2.87 -0.79 0.43
N CYS A 158 -2.28 0.16 1.19
CA CYS A 158 -1.01 -0.08 1.87
C CYS A 158 -0.93 0.61 3.23
N GLY A 159 -0.54 -0.15 4.27
CA GLY A 159 -0.43 0.33 5.64
C GLY A 159 -0.60 -0.76 6.69
N PRO A 160 -1.07 -0.41 7.91
CA PRO A 160 -1.35 -1.38 8.96
C PRO A 160 -2.40 -2.41 8.53
N LEU A 161 -2.20 -3.66 8.94
CA LEU A 161 -3.05 -4.79 8.57
C LEU A 161 -4.54 -4.52 8.78
N GLU A 162 -4.93 -4.06 9.96
CA GLU A 162 -6.34 -3.78 10.30
C GLU A 162 -6.99 -2.78 9.33
N MET A 163 -6.25 -1.72 8.96
CA MET A 163 -6.73 -0.74 7.98
C MET A 163 -6.92 -1.38 6.60
N VAL A 164 -5.92 -2.12 6.14
CA VAL A 164 -5.97 -2.73 4.80
C VAL A 164 -7.10 -3.74 4.71
N MET A 165 -7.28 -4.61 5.72
CA MET A 165 -8.37 -5.60 5.77
C MET A 165 -9.75 -4.92 5.82
N SER A 166 -9.90 -3.88 6.64
CA SER A 166 -11.14 -3.13 6.77
C SER A 166 -11.50 -2.41 5.46
N ALA A 167 -10.53 -1.71 4.86
CA ALA A 167 -10.74 -1.01 3.59
C ALA A 167 -11.06 -2.00 2.46
N ARG A 168 -10.30 -3.08 2.36
CA ARG A 168 -10.54 -4.15 1.37
C ARG A 168 -11.95 -4.71 1.46
N SER A 169 -12.41 -5.02 2.69
CA SER A 169 -13.76 -5.51 2.91
C SER A 169 -14.83 -4.50 2.46
N ALA A 170 -14.63 -3.20 2.71
CA ALA A 170 -15.56 -2.15 2.30
C ALA A 170 -15.66 -2.04 0.77
N PHE A 171 -14.53 -1.99 0.05
CA PHE A 171 -14.54 -1.94 -1.42
C PHE A 171 -15.20 -3.17 -2.05
N LEU A 172 -14.94 -4.37 -1.52
CA LEU A 172 -15.58 -5.59 -2.02
C LEU A 172 -17.10 -5.60 -1.78
N ARG A 173 -17.57 -5.12 -0.60
CA ARG A 173 -19.00 -4.97 -0.33
C ARG A 173 -19.67 -3.97 -1.25
N ALA A 174 -18.97 -2.90 -1.63
CA ALA A 174 -19.47 -1.89 -2.55
C ALA A 174 -19.50 -2.39 -4.02
N GLY A 175 -19.03 -3.60 -4.29
CA GLY A 175 -19.09 -4.23 -5.61
C GLY A 175 -17.82 -4.09 -6.46
N VAL A 176 -16.72 -3.54 -5.91
CA VAL A 176 -15.43 -3.56 -6.61
C VAL A 176 -14.93 -5.01 -6.71
N GLU A 177 -14.60 -5.47 -7.91
CA GLU A 177 -14.15 -6.84 -8.13
C GLU A 177 -12.82 -7.12 -7.41
N LYS A 178 -12.69 -8.33 -6.85
CA LYS A 178 -11.49 -8.76 -6.10
C LYS A 178 -10.18 -8.56 -6.88
N LYS A 179 -10.19 -8.79 -8.19
CA LYS A 179 -9.02 -8.64 -9.07
C LYS A 179 -8.53 -7.18 -9.19
N HIS A 180 -9.40 -6.21 -8.90
CA HIS A 180 -9.10 -4.79 -8.93
C HIS A 180 -8.68 -4.23 -7.56
N VAL A 181 -8.67 -5.04 -6.50
CA VAL A 181 -8.25 -4.62 -5.17
C VAL A 181 -6.89 -5.21 -4.83
N HIS A 182 -5.87 -4.39 -4.94
CA HIS A 182 -4.47 -4.72 -4.66
C HIS A 182 -4.13 -4.31 -3.24
N SER A 183 -3.40 -5.16 -2.52
CA SER A 183 -3.05 -4.90 -1.12
C SER A 183 -1.60 -5.26 -0.84
N GLU A 184 -0.88 -4.39 -0.12
CA GLU A 184 0.45 -4.64 0.40
C GLU A 184 0.49 -4.28 1.89
N PHE A 185 1.13 -5.12 2.71
CA PHE A 185 1.14 -4.94 4.16
C PHE A 185 2.49 -4.46 4.64
N PHE A 186 2.48 -3.39 5.43
CA PHE A 186 3.65 -2.90 6.16
C PHE A 186 3.42 -3.12 7.66
N GLY A 187 3.66 -4.34 8.13
CA GLY A 187 3.43 -4.75 9.50
C GLY A 187 4.61 -5.52 10.09
N ALA A 188 4.61 -5.70 11.41
CA ALA A 188 5.56 -6.57 12.08
C ALA A 188 5.25 -8.05 11.76
N PRO A 189 6.26 -8.97 11.83
CA PRO A 189 6.06 -10.40 11.60
C PRO A 189 4.92 -11.04 12.41
N ASP A 190 4.59 -10.48 13.59
CA ASP A 190 3.51 -10.95 14.43
C ASP A 190 2.10 -10.60 13.88
N ASP A 191 1.99 -9.57 13.06
CA ASP A 191 0.73 -9.21 12.38
C ASP A 191 0.42 -10.21 11.26
N LEU A 192 1.44 -10.77 10.60
CA LEU A 192 1.29 -11.80 9.56
C LEU A 192 0.75 -13.12 10.12
N LYS A 193 1.06 -13.47 11.37
CA LYS A 193 0.52 -14.68 12.04
C LYS A 193 -0.99 -14.63 12.25
N LYS A 194 -1.58 -13.45 12.35
CA LYS A 194 -3.04 -13.27 12.47
C LYS A 194 -3.75 -13.57 11.17
N ILE A 195 -3.13 -13.27 10.03
CA ILE A 195 -3.69 -13.55 8.70
C ILE A 195 -3.84 -15.06 8.48
N ASP A 196 -2.81 -15.84 8.87
CA ASP A 196 -2.82 -17.31 8.74
C ASP A 196 -3.92 -17.99 9.56
N GLN A 197 -4.43 -17.35 10.60
CA GLN A 197 -5.51 -17.92 11.43
C GLN A 197 -6.90 -17.61 10.87
N GLU A 198 -7.09 -16.49 10.18
CA GLU A 198 -8.39 -16.09 9.62
C GLU A 198 -8.62 -16.62 8.19
N THR A 199 -7.56 -16.97 7.46
CA THR A 199 -7.65 -17.47 6.08
C THR A 199 -7.66 -18.99 5.95
N LYS A 200 -7.64 -19.73 7.06
CA LYS A 200 -7.78 -21.21 7.04
C LYS A 200 -9.22 -21.62 6.68
N THR A 201 -9.57 -21.47 5.42
CA THR A 201 -10.56 -22.36 4.81
C THR A 201 -9.94 -23.76 4.76
N PRO A 202 -10.64 -24.84 5.16
CA PRO A 202 -10.09 -26.20 5.09
C PRO A 202 -9.71 -26.50 3.63
N ILE A 203 -8.43 -26.75 3.38
CA ILE A 203 -7.93 -27.19 2.07
C ILE A 203 -8.55 -28.55 1.78
N SER A 204 -9.21 -28.68 0.63
CA SER A 204 -9.80 -29.97 0.22
C SER A 204 -8.71 -31.04 0.02
N PRO A 205 -9.01 -32.32 0.23
CA PRO A 205 -8.02 -33.41 0.19
C PRO A 205 -7.25 -33.53 -1.15
N THR A 206 -7.76 -32.93 -2.21
CA THR A 206 -7.17 -33.02 -3.56
C THR A 206 -5.98 -32.06 -3.77
N GLU A 207 -5.85 -31.00 -2.93
CA GLU A 207 -4.76 -30.01 -3.06
C GLU A 207 -3.48 -30.40 -2.30
N GLN A 208 -3.51 -31.44 -1.48
CA GLN A 208 -2.34 -31.90 -0.71
C GLN A 208 -1.21 -32.51 -1.56
N GLN A 209 -1.42 -32.74 -2.87
CA GLN A 209 -0.43 -33.39 -3.74
C GLN A 209 0.65 -32.47 -4.31
N HIS A 210 0.62 -31.16 -4.05
CA HIS A 210 1.56 -30.19 -4.63
C HIS A 210 2.22 -29.28 -3.57
N ILE A 211 2.79 -29.88 -2.54
CA ILE A 211 3.52 -29.16 -1.49
C ILE A 211 5.01 -29.17 -1.81
N SER A 212 5.63 -27.99 -1.93
CA SER A 212 7.08 -27.83 -2.03
C SER A 212 7.69 -27.65 -0.65
N LYS A 213 8.72 -28.42 -0.33
CA LYS A 213 9.53 -28.22 0.90
C LYS A 213 10.59 -27.17 0.60
N VAL A 214 10.53 -26.04 1.31
CA VAL A 214 11.53 -24.96 1.18
C VAL A 214 12.31 -24.85 2.48
N LEU A 215 13.64 -24.90 2.38
CA LEU A 215 14.54 -24.66 3.50
C LEU A 215 15.01 -23.21 3.43
N VAL A 216 14.61 -22.40 4.39
CA VAL A 216 15.09 -21.01 4.55
C VAL A 216 16.24 -21.01 5.53
N MET A 217 17.42 -20.53 5.10
CA MET A 217 18.60 -20.37 5.93
C MET A 217 18.81 -18.89 6.28
N ILE A 218 18.75 -18.55 7.58
CA ILE A 218 19.04 -17.19 8.07
C ILE A 218 20.09 -17.36 9.18
N ASP A 219 21.23 -16.70 9.04
CA ASP A 219 22.33 -16.72 10.01
C ASP A 219 22.77 -18.13 10.43
N GLY A 220 22.81 -19.06 9.46
CA GLY A 220 23.21 -20.45 9.67
C GLY A 220 22.13 -21.31 10.35
N LYS A 221 20.96 -20.79 10.64
CA LYS A 221 19.81 -21.57 11.14
C LYS A 221 18.83 -21.85 10.02
N GLY A 222 18.57 -23.14 9.79
CA GLY A 222 17.62 -23.62 8.79
C GLY A 222 16.22 -23.78 9.35
N THR A 223 15.23 -23.19 8.70
CA THR A 223 13.80 -23.42 8.99
C THR A 223 13.15 -24.03 7.75
N GLN A 224 12.53 -25.20 7.91
CA GLN A 224 11.85 -25.87 6.81
C GLN A 224 10.37 -25.42 6.77
N LEU A 225 9.96 -24.94 5.59
CA LEU A 225 8.57 -24.54 5.30
C LEU A 225 7.98 -25.46 4.23
N ASN A 226 6.69 -25.74 4.37
CA ASN A 226 5.92 -26.47 3.37
C ASN A 226 5.01 -25.46 2.65
N LEU A 227 5.27 -25.24 1.37
CA LEU A 227 4.53 -24.27 0.54
C LEU A 227 3.70 -24.98 -0.52
N ALA A 228 2.45 -24.59 -0.66
CA ALA A 228 1.60 -25.05 -1.76
C ALA A 228 2.09 -24.45 -3.10
N ARG A 229 2.13 -25.27 -4.15
CA ARG A 229 2.52 -24.82 -5.49
C ARG A 229 1.47 -23.85 -6.03
N GLY A 230 1.83 -22.57 -6.22
CA GLY A 230 0.89 -21.51 -6.59
C GLY A 230 0.33 -20.71 -5.41
N GLY A 231 0.79 -21.00 -4.17
CA GLY A 231 0.53 -20.20 -2.98
C GLY A 231 1.46 -19.00 -2.83
N GLU A 232 1.39 -18.33 -1.68
CA GLU A 232 2.13 -17.11 -1.36
C GLU A 232 3.65 -17.30 -1.48
N THR A 233 4.34 -16.23 -1.86
CA THR A 233 5.81 -16.17 -1.95
C THR A 233 6.45 -16.10 -0.57
N VAL A 234 7.69 -16.63 -0.43
CA VAL A 234 8.46 -16.68 0.83
C VAL A 234 9.02 -15.32 1.27
N LEU A 235 8.76 -14.25 0.53
CA LEU A 235 9.24 -12.90 0.82
C LEU A 235 8.07 -11.92 0.98
#